data_dd4273ff609aacd7a939b3a7461545e5
#
_entry.id   dd4273ff609aacd7a939b3a7461545e5
#
_cell.length_a   1.000
_cell.length_b   1.000
_cell.length_c   1.000
_cell.angle_alpha   90.00
_cell.angle_beta   90.00
_cell.angle_gamma   90.00
#
_symmetry.space_group_name_H-M   'P 1'
#
loop_
_entity.id
_entity.type
_entity.pdbx_description
1 polymer ?
#
loop_
_entity_poly.entity_id
_entity_poly.type
_entity_poly.pdbx_seq_one_letter_code
_entity_poly.pdbx_strand_id
1 'polypeptide(L)'
;MSATIYLDHNASTPVRPEVAEAMGKALRDLGANPSSAHRGGQLVRAAVEDARDAAAELVEADSKEIVFVSGGTEGDHLAIVGSAWAQRERGKHVATAAIEHHAVHGAVEVLEQFGWTHSTLPCSPSGMTLPESVNDLPAGITLLSLMLANNETGVLQPVSALAARARARGLRVHCDAVQGVGKVPVDIDALGVDYLVFSAHKFGGPKGIGVLVVRKNAPLESLFRGSAQEHGHRGGTENVPGIIGMGVAARLAKREIASEGARVLALRKSFEDELKRALPDVMVHGAQAPRLPNTVNVSFPGARADHMLLALDARGIAASAGAACASGGVEPSPVLTAMGVSRELAVCALRFSLGHATHADDLARAVTLIAESVRAVRAAGVPS
;
A
#
# COMPACT_ATOMS: atom_id res chain seq x y z
N MET A 1 -18.18 -26.17 -7.78
CA MET A 1 -17.60 -25.41 -6.65
C MET A 1 -18.22 -24.02 -6.67
N SER A 2 -18.76 -23.52 -5.57
CA SER A 2 -19.22 -22.12 -5.49
C SER A 2 -18.03 -21.20 -5.72
N ALA A 3 -18.23 -20.05 -6.40
CA ALA A 3 -17.17 -19.08 -6.62
C ALA A 3 -16.60 -18.61 -5.26
N THR A 4 -15.28 -18.47 -5.18
CA THR A 4 -14.59 -17.97 -3.99
C THR A 4 -14.99 -16.53 -3.71
N ILE A 5 -15.37 -16.23 -2.47
CA ILE A 5 -15.61 -14.87 -1.99
C ILE A 5 -14.23 -14.25 -1.68
N TYR A 6 -13.76 -13.36 -2.56
CA TYR A 6 -12.45 -12.76 -2.44
C TYR A 6 -12.49 -11.46 -1.62
N LEU A 7 -11.93 -11.49 -0.41
CA LEU A 7 -11.87 -10.37 0.54
C LEU A 7 -10.43 -10.01 0.93
N ASP A 8 -9.49 -10.14 -0.02
CA ASP A 8 -8.07 -9.83 0.21
C ASP A 8 -7.48 -8.85 -0.83
N HIS A 9 -8.27 -7.83 -1.19
CA HIS A 9 -7.86 -6.81 -2.17
C HIS A 9 -6.68 -5.95 -1.72
N ASN A 10 -6.40 -5.82 -0.42
CA ASN A 10 -5.22 -5.11 0.07
C ASN A 10 -3.92 -5.90 -0.16
N ALA A 11 -3.96 -7.22 -0.26
CA ALA A 11 -2.82 -8.02 -0.68
C ALA A 11 -2.59 -7.85 -2.19
N SER A 12 -3.61 -8.09 -3.01
CA SER A 12 -3.58 -7.84 -4.45
C SER A 12 -5.00 -7.79 -4.99
N THR A 13 -5.29 -6.85 -5.88
CA THR A 13 -6.58 -6.77 -6.56
C THR A 13 -6.49 -7.50 -7.92
N PRO A 14 -7.51 -8.28 -8.33
CA PRO A 14 -7.57 -8.87 -9.66
C PRO A 14 -7.40 -7.83 -10.76
N VAL A 15 -6.65 -8.18 -11.79
CA VAL A 15 -6.42 -7.30 -12.94
C VAL A 15 -7.73 -7.03 -13.66
N ARG A 16 -8.00 -5.77 -13.98
CA ARG A 16 -9.19 -5.36 -14.74
C ARG A 16 -9.13 -5.94 -16.16
N PRO A 17 -10.26 -6.38 -16.75
CA PRO A 17 -10.30 -6.91 -18.11
C PRO A 17 -9.68 -5.96 -19.15
N GLU A 18 -9.99 -4.67 -19.05
CA GLU A 18 -9.47 -3.62 -19.95
C GLU A 18 -7.93 -3.51 -19.87
N VAL A 19 -7.38 -3.70 -18.68
CA VAL A 19 -5.93 -3.72 -18.44
C VAL A 19 -5.29 -4.95 -19.08
N ALA A 20 -5.87 -6.14 -18.88
CA ALA A 20 -5.37 -7.38 -19.45
C ALA A 20 -5.38 -7.35 -20.99
N GLU A 21 -6.43 -6.78 -21.59
CA GLU A 21 -6.56 -6.61 -23.04
C GLU A 21 -5.48 -5.66 -23.58
N ALA A 22 -5.29 -4.50 -22.95
CA ALA A 22 -4.26 -3.53 -23.35
C ALA A 22 -2.85 -4.10 -23.26
N MET A 23 -2.54 -4.84 -22.19
CA MET A 23 -1.26 -5.54 -22.04
C MET A 23 -1.07 -6.61 -23.13
N GLY A 24 -2.09 -7.40 -23.41
CA GLY A 24 -2.05 -8.41 -24.48
C GLY A 24 -1.81 -7.80 -25.86
N LYS A 25 -2.41 -6.64 -26.14
CA LYS A 25 -2.14 -5.87 -27.36
C LYS A 25 -0.71 -5.35 -27.38
N ALA A 26 -0.22 -4.77 -26.29
CA ALA A 26 1.15 -4.26 -26.19
C ALA A 26 2.19 -5.36 -26.45
N LEU A 27 1.99 -6.55 -25.87
CA LEU A 27 2.88 -7.71 -26.08
C LEU A 27 2.95 -8.17 -27.56
N ARG A 28 1.86 -8.05 -28.33
CA ARG A 28 1.83 -8.43 -29.75
C ARG A 28 2.40 -7.36 -30.65
N ASP A 29 2.09 -6.08 -30.38
CA ASP A 29 2.23 -5.00 -31.36
C ASP A 29 3.44 -4.09 -31.07
N LEU A 30 3.97 -4.07 -29.84
CA LEU A 30 5.00 -3.13 -29.37
C LEU A 30 6.31 -3.83 -28.98
N GLY A 31 6.90 -4.59 -29.92
CA GLY A 31 8.12 -5.38 -29.68
C GLY A 31 9.44 -4.59 -29.74
N ALA A 32 9.42 -3.30 -30.07
CA ALA A 32 10.65 -2.51 -30.19
C ALA A 32 11.10 -1.94 -28.82
N ASN A 33 12.41 -1.63 -28.72
CA ASN A 33 12.94 -0.95 -27.55
C ASN A 33 12.55 0.54 -27.59
N PRO A 34 11.95 1.11 -26.52
CA PRO A 34 11.54 2.54 -26.48
C PRO A 34 12.72 3.51 -26.61
N SER A 35 13.97 3.08 -26.35
CA SER A 35 15.16 3.91 -26.55
C SER A 35 15.66 3.95 -28.01
N SER A 36 15.09 3.13 -28.91
CA SER A 36 15.52 3.10 -30.32
C SER A 36 15.00 4.31 -31.09
N ALA A 37 15.88 4.88 -31.94
CA ALA A 37 15.57 6.05 -32.75
C ALA A 37 14.64 5.78 -33.96
N HIS A 38 14.50 4.52 -34.39
CA HIS A 38 13.64 4.15 -35.51
C HIS A 38 12.14 4.21 -35.16
N ARG A 39 11.28 4.24 -36.15
CA ARG A 39 9.83 4.42 -36.00
C ARG A 39 9.18 3.46 -34.98
N GLY A 40 9.60 2.19 -34.94
CA GLY A 40 9.07 1.22 -33.96
C GLY A 40 9.37 1.64 -32.52
N GLY A 41 10.60 2.08 -32.23
CA GLY A 41 10.98 2.55 -30.91
C GLY A 41 10.23 3.83 -30.51
N GLN A 42 10.03 4.76 -31.47
CA GLN A 42 9.27 5.99 -31.22
C GLN A 42 7.78 5.71 -30.89
N LEU A 43 7.15 4.72 -31.53
CA LEU A 43 5.79 4.28 -31.22
C LEU A 43 5.68 3.70 -29.80
N VAL A 44 6.65 2.86 -29.42
CA VAL A 44 6.70 2.30 -28.07
C VAL A 44 6.92 3.39 -27.02
N ARG A 45 7.84 4.32 -27.29
CA ARG A 45 8.07 5.47 -26.41
C ARG A 45 6.81 6.31 -26.21
N ALA A 46 6.10 6.63 -27.30
CA ALA A 46 4.84 7.37 -27.20
C ALA A 46 3.80 6.68 -26.31
N ALA A 47 3.71 5.34 -26.41
CA ALA A 47 2.80 4.58 -25.53
C ALA A 47 3.25 4.56 -24.07
N VAL A 48 4.56 4.56 -23.80
CA VAL A 48 5.11 4.68 -22.43
C VAL A 48 4.82 6.07 -21.85
N GLU A 49 5.01 7.13 -22.63
CA GLU A 49 4.74 8.50 -22.17
C GLU A 49 3.22 8.75 -21.95
N ASP A 50 2.34 8.21 -22.78
CA ASP A 50 0.89 8.25 -22.56
C ASP A 50 0.47 7.56 -21.24
N ALA A 51 1.12 6.45 -20.90
CA ALA A 51 0.91 5.77 -19.61
C ALA A 51 1.51 6.57 -18.43
N ARG A 52 2.63 7.27 -18.66
CA ARG A 52 3.26 8.17 -17.67
C ARG A 52 2.36 9.33 -17.32
N ASP A 53 1.76 9.96 -18.31
CA ASP A 53 0.78 11.04 -18.13
C ASP A 53 -0.41 10.57 -17.29
N ALA A 54 -0.95 9.38 -17.59
CA ALA A 54 -2.07 8.83 -16.85
C ALA A 54 -1.71 8.50 -15.38
N ALA A 55 -0.48 8.04 -15.12
CA ALA A 55 -0.01 7.78 -13.76
C ALA A 55 0.19 9.10 -12.99
N ALA A 56 0.68 10.15 -13.64
CA ALA A 56 0.83 11.49 -13.09
C ALA A 56 -0.52 12.11 -12.72
N GLU A 57 -1.50 12.08 -13.64
CA GLU A 57 -2.86 12.57 -13.41
C GLU A 57 -3.53 11.93 -12.19
N LEU A 58 -3.27 10.64 -11.92
CA LEU A 58 -3.89 9.91 -10.81
C LEU A 58 -3.53 10.51 -9.44
N VAL A 59 -2.35 11.13 -9.33
CA VAL A 59 -1.81 11.68 -8.08
C VAL A 59 -1.52 13.20 -8.16
N GLU A 60 -2.02 13.88 -9.21
CA GLU A 60 -1.83 15.32 -9.46
C GLU A 60 -0.34 15.75 -9.53
N ALA A 61 0.52 14.90 -10.12
CA ALA A 61 1.95 15.15 -10.32
C ALA A 61 2.26 15.64 -11.75
N ASP A 62 3.46 16.20 -11.97
CA ASP A 62 4.01 16.41 -13.31
C ASP A 62 4.50 15.06 -13.86
N SER A 63 4.21 14.74 -15.13
CA SER A 63 4.66 13.51 -15.77
C SER A 63 6.20 13.35 -15.75
N LYS A 64 6.94 14.44 -15.75
CA LYS A 64 8.40 14.43 -15.62
C LYS A 64 8.91 13.97 -14.24
N GLU A 65 8.05 13.95 -13.24
CA GLU A 65 8.36 13.48 -11.88
C GLU A 65 8.09 11.98 -11.71
N ILE A 66 7.47 11.33 -12.69
CA ILE A 66 7.15 9.91 -12.67
C ILE A 66 8.37 9.06 -13.03
N VAL A 67 8.68 8.09 -12.19
CA VAL A 67 9.69 7.06 -12.40
C VAL A 67 9.03 5.69 -12.28
N PHE A 68 9.02 4.90 -13.35
CA PHE A 68 8.49 3.54 -13.30
C PHE A 68 9.47 2.60 -12.61
N VAL A 69 8.94 1.81 -11.66
CA VAL A 69 9.65 0.81 -10.87
C VAL A 69 8.89 -0.52 -10.91
N SER A 70 9.46 -1.59 -10.36
CA SER A 70 8.80 -2.92 -10.39
C SER A 70 7.65 -3.08 -9.39
N GLY A 71 7.49 -2.15 -8.45
CA GLY A 71 6.44 -2.20 -7.43
C GLY A 71 6.74 -1.28 -6.26
N GLY A 72 5.90 -1.33 -5.22
CA GLY A 72 6.06 -0.50 -4.01
C GLY A 72 7.42 -0.71 -3.35
N THR A 73 7.83 -1.95 -3.13
CA THR A 73 9.12 -2.26 -2.47
C THR A 73 10.33 -1.64 -3.16
N GLU A 74 10.42 -1.70 -4.50
CA GLU A 74 11.50 -1.02 -5.23
C GLU A 74 11.39 0.49 -5.11
N GLY A 75 10.17 1.04 -5.21
CA GLY A 75 9.92 2.47 -5.07
C GLY A 75 10.32 3.01 -3.71
N ASP A 76 9.91 2.33 -2.62
CA ASP A 76 10.27 2.70 -1.24
C ASP A 76 11.78 2.64 -1.00
N HIS A 77 12.45 1.56 -1.47
CA HIS A 77 13.91 1.45 -1.36
C HIS A 77 14.62 2.55 -2.15
N LEU A 78 14.21 2.82 -3.39
CA LEU A 78 14.81 3.86 -4.21
C LEU A 78 14.60 5.25 -3.58
N ALA A 79 13.40 5.54 -3.07
CA ALA A 79 13.11 6.80 -2.40
C ALA A 79 13.92 6.96 -1.10
N ILE A 80 13.89 5.95 -0.22
CA ILE A 80 14.49 6.06 1.12
C ILE A 80 16.01 5.98 1.03
N VAL A 81 16.55 4.92 0.44
CA VAL A 81 18.01 4.71 0.36
C VAL A 81 18.65 5.72 -0.59
N GLY A 82 18.04 5.96 -1.77
CA GLY A 82 18.56 6.92 -2.74
C GLY A 82 18.56 8.36 -2.23
N SER A 83 17.48 8.78 -1.54
CA SER A 83 17.41 10.11 -0.90
C SER A 83 18.41 10.25 0.24
N ALA A 84 18.54 9.23 1.09
CA ALA A 84 19.49 9.21 2.19
C ALA A 84 20.93 9.36 1.67
N TRP A 85 21.33 8.57 0.68
CA TRP A 85 22.66 8.64 0.08
C TRP A 85 22.94 9.98 -0.59
N ALA A 86 21.97 10.56 -1.28
CA ALA A 86 22.12 11.88 -1.87
C ALA A 86 22.31 13.00 -0.82
N GLN A 87 21.90 12.75 0.41
CA GLN A 87 21.96 13.72 1.54
C GLN A 87 22.96 13.35 2.64
N ARG A 88 23.80 12.32 2.45
CA ARG A 88 24.70 11.77 3.48
C ARG A 88 25.63 12.79 4.15
N GLU A 89 25.96 13.88 3.47
CA GLU A 89 26.78 14.96 4.02
C GLU A 89 25.99 15.88 4.99
N ARG A 90 24.64 15.85 4.93
CA ARG A 90 23.77 16.60 5.83
C ARG A 90 23.48 15.86 7.14
N GLY A 91 23.59 14.54 7.12
CA GLY A 91 23.35 13.65 8.25
C GLY A 91 23.13 12.22 7.82
N LYS A 92 23.23 11.30 8.77
CA LYS A 92 23.01 9.85 8.57
C LYS A 92 21.93 9.34 9.51
N HIS A 93 20.76 10.00 9.49
CA HIS A 93 19.63 9.62 10.30
C HIS A 93 18.33 9.73 9.48
N VAL A 94 17.47 8.71 9.57
CA VAL A 94 16.14 8.68 8.97
C VAL A 94 15.07 8.44 10.05
N ALA A 95 13.85 8.81 9.77
CA ALA A 95 12.72 8.55 10.65
C ALA A 95 11.57 7.89 9.88
N THR A 96 10.82 7.00 10.55
CA THR A 96 9.62 6.36 9.99
C THR A 96 8.50 6.33 11.03
N ALA A 97 7.26 6.06 10.62
CA ALA A 97 6.21 5.74 11.57
C ALA A 97 6.32 4.28 12.06
N ALA A 98 5.79 3.99 13.27
CA ALA A 98 5.79 2.65 13.86
C ALA A 98 4.94 1.62 13.09
N ILE A 99 4.08 2.10 12.19
CA ILE A 99 3.08 1.30 11.49
C ILE A 99 3.39 1.12 10.00
N GLU A 100 4.64 1.39 9.59
CA GLU A 100 5.08 1.29 8.20
C GLU A 100 5.03 -0.14 7.65
N HIS A 101 5.01 -0.24 6.33
CA HIS A 101 5.13 -1.52 5.64
C HIS A 101 6.55 -2.09 5.73
N HIS A 102 6.69 -3.42 5.68
CA HIS A 102 7.99 -4.11 5.71
C HIS A 102 8.98 -3.63 4.63
N ALA A 103 8.50 -3.10 3.49
CA ALA A 103 9.36 -2.51 2.47
C ALA A 103 10.12 -1.28 2.99
N VAL A 104 9.46 -0.44 3.79
CA VAL A 104 10.07 0.74 4.44
C VAL A 104 11.07 0.31 5.51
N HIS A 105 10.70 -0.65 6.36
CA HIS A 105 11.61 -1.21 7.38
C HIS A 105 12.85 -1.83 6.74
N GLY A 106 12.69 -2.64 5.68
CA GLY A 106 13.81 -3.23 4.94
C GLY A 106 14.73 -2.19 4.29
N ALA A 107 14.18 -1.06 3.81
CA ALA A 107 15.01 0.04 3.31
C ALA A 107 15.82 0.71 4.43
N VAL A 108 15.27 0.84 5.62
CA VAL A 108 15.97 1.34 6.82
C VAL A 108 17.06 0.36 7.25
N GLU A 109 16.78 -0.94 7.31
CA GLU A 109 17.76 -1.99 7.63
C GLU A 109 18.97 -1.95 6.69
N VAL A 110 18.74 -1.70 5.40
CA VAL A 110 19.86 -1.47 4.44
C VAL A 110 20.70 -0.26 4.84
N LEU A 111 20.08 0.86 5.21
CA LEU A 111 20.80 2.04 5.65
C LEU A 111 21.61 1.81 6.94
N GLU A 112 21.04 1.08 7.90
CA GLU A 112 21.72 0.75 9.17
C GLU A 112 23.01 -0.06 8.95
N GLN A 113 23.04 -0.97 7.94
CA GLN A 113 24.25 -1.70 7.54
C GLN A 113 25.38 -0.77 7.07
N PHE A 114 25.04 0.46 6.62
CA PHE A 114 26.00 1.50 6.20
C PHE A 114 26.20 2.60 7.25
N GLY A 115 25.84 2.32 8.51
CA GLY A 115 26.11 3.20 9.66
C GLY A 115 25.12 4.37 9.79
N TRP A 116 23.91 4.23 9.24
CA TRP A 116 22.82 5.15 9.50
C TRP A 116 22.11 4.80 10.81
N THR A 117 21.47 5.78 11.41
CA THR A 117 20.61 5.61 12.58
C THR A 117 19.15 5.86 12.23
N HIS A 118 18.25 5.37 13.04
CA HIS A 118 16.81 5.42 12.80
C HIS A 118 16.03 5.86 14.03
N SER A 119 14.96 6.65 13.82
CA SER A 119 13.96 6.99 14.82
C SER A 119 12.57 6.58 14.37
N THR A 120 11.75 6.10 15.30
CA THR A 120 10.38 5.68 15.04
C THR A 120 9.38 6.64 15.68
N LEU A 121 8.48 7.22 14.90
CA LEU A 121 7.36 8.00 15.39
C LEU A 121 6.26 7.07 15.93
N PRO A 122 5.75 7.30 17.15
CA PRO A 122 4.67 6.49 17.72
C PRO A 122 3.33 6.74 17.02
N CYS A 123 2.43 5.78 17.14
CA CYS A 123 1.03 5.96 16.77
C CYS A 123 0.12 5.96 18.01
N SER A 124 -1.07 6.54 17.84
CA SER A 124 -2.14 6.49 18.85
C SER A 124 -2.84 5.12 18.85
N PRO A 125 -3.64 4.79 19.87
CA PRO A 125 -4.48 3.59 19.86
C PRO A 125 -5.47 3.52 18.68
N SER A 126 -5.79 4.64 18.05
CA SER A 126 -6.60 4.66 16.83
C SER A 126 -5.80 4.34 15.55
N GLY A 127 -4.47 4.16 15.65
CA GLY A 127 -3.59 3.85 14.52
C GLY A 127 -3.10 5.05 13.73
N MET A 128 -3.27 6.27 14.22
CA MET A 128 -2.75 7.49 13.59
C MET A 128 -1.40 7.89 14.20
N THR A 129 -0.41 8.18 13.37
CA THR A 129 0.85 8.82 13.77
C THR A 129 0.57 10.25 14.24
N LEU A 130 1.12 10.64 15.38
CA LEU A 130 0.87 11.93 15.99
C LEU A 130 1.74 13.01 15.33
N PRO A 131 1.17 14.08 14.74
CA PRO A 131 1.98 15.11 14.07
C PRO A 131 2.99 15.80 14.99
N GLU A 132 2.67 15.99 16.24
CA GLU A 132 3.55 16.59 17.25
C GLU A 132 4.82 15.79 17.52
N SER A 133 4.80 14.47 17.34
CA SER A 133 5.98 13.62 17.55
C SER A 133 7.15 13.93 16.60
N VAL A 134 6.89 14.62 15.48
CA VAL A 134 7.95 15.14 14.60
C VAL A 134 8.84 16.15 15.32
N ASN A 135 8.31 16.89 16.30
CA ASN A 135 9.08 17.90 17.04
C ASN A 135 10.16 17.26 17.93
N ASP A 136 9.93 16.04 18.40
CA ASP A 136 10.81 15.31 19.32
C ASP A 136 11.94 14.56 18.60
N LEU A 137 11.91 14.55 17.28
CA LEU A 137 12.95 13.91 16.48
C LEU A 137 14.31 14.61 16.70
N PRO A 138 15.44 13.89 16.76
CA PRO A 138 16.77 14.48 16.95
C PRO A 138 17.21 15.34 15.76
N ALA A 139 18.28 16.09 15.92
CA ALA A 139 18.92 16.81 14.83
C ALA A 139 19.62 15.84 13.87
N GLY A 140 19.91 16.29 12.64
CA GLY A 140 20.64 15.50 11.64
C GLY A 140 19.79 14.48 10.88
N ILE A 141 18.47 14.49 11.05
CA ILE A 141 17.57 13.69 10.22
C ILE A 141 17.49 14.31 8.82
N THR A 142 17.56 13.46 7.80
CA THR A 142 17.50 13.88 6.40
C THR A 142 16.16 13.54 5.74
N LEU A 143 15.49 12.48 6.19
CA LEU A 143 14.26 11.96 5.60
C LEU A 143 13.29 11.49 6.69
N LEU A 144 12.01 11.81 6.51
CA LEU A 144 10.88 11.22 7.21
C LEU A 144 10.08 10.38 6.21
N SER A 145 9.88 9.09 6.49
CA SER A 145 9.04 8.19 5.70
C SER A 145 7.71 7.92 6.41
N LEU A 146 6.62 8.05 5.69
CA LEU A 146 5.24 7.92 6.19
C LEU A 146 4.39 7.15 5.20
N MET A 147 3.56 6.22 5.67
CA MET A 147 2.52 5.67 4.80
C MET A 147 1.31 6.61 4.71
N LEU A 148 0.60 6.59 3.58
CA LEU A 148 -0.67 7.33 3.42
C LEU A 148 -1.83 6.63 4.12
N ALA A 149 -1.86 5.30 4.02
CA ALA A 149 -2.90 4.48 4.62
C ALA A 149 -2.33 3.13 5.07
N ASN A 150 -2.69 2.70 6.27
CA ASN A 150 -2.19 1.43 6.78
C ASN A 150 -2.83 0.24 6.05
N ASN A 151 -2.01 -0.70 5.62
CA ASN A 151 -2.41 -1.87 4.84
C ASN A 151 -3.23 -2.91 5.64
N GLU A 152 -3.16 -2.87 6.97
CA GLU A 152 -3.88 -3.81 7.85
C GLU A 152 -5.21 -3.21 8.34
N THR A 153 -5.17 -2.02 8.94
CA THR A 153 -6.33 -1.38 9.56
C THR A 153 -7.10 -0.48 8.61
N GLY A 154 -6.48 -0.05 7.52
CA GLY A 154 -7.01 0.93 6.59
C GLY A 154 -6.95 2.38 7.10
N VAL A 155 -6.38 2.64 8.26
CA VAL A 155 -6.33 3.98 8.86
C VAL A 155 -5.52 4.93 7.97
N LEU A 156 -6.15 6.05 7.61
CA LEU A 156 -5.52 7.15 6.86
C LEU A 156 -4.64 7.97 7.79
N GLN A 157 -3.42 8.26 7.36
CA GLN A 157 -2.47 9.02 8.15
C GLN A 157 -2.57 10.52 7.86
N PRO A 158 -2.29 11.38 8.84
CA PRO A 158 -2.32 12.83 8.67
C PRO A 158 -1.03 13.33 7.98
N VAL A 159 -0.74 12.80 6.77
CA VAL A 159 0.53 13.00 6.05
C VAL A 159 0.82 14.49 5.85
N SER A 160 -0.16 15.28 5.43
CA SER A 160 0.05 16.71 5.17
C SER A 160 0.49 17.48 6.44
N ALA A 161 -0.11 17.16 7.61
CA ALA A 161 0.27 17.78 8.88
C ALA A 161 1.68 17.34 9.34
N LEU A 162 2.03 16.06 9.16
CA LEU A 162 3.36 15.50 9.43
C LEU A 162 4.41 16.10 8.50
N ALA A 163 4.11 16.18 7.19
CA ALA A 163 4.99 16.74 6.18
C ALA A 163 5.27 18.23 6.42
N ALA A 164 4.25 19.02 6.78
CA ALA A 164 4.43 20.44 7.11
C ALA A 164 5.43 20.64 8.25
N ARG A 165 5.33 19.82 9.33
CA ARG A 165 6.27 19.88 10.46
C ARG A 165 7.68 19.41 10.07
N ALA A 166 7.78 18.33 9.30
CA ALA A 166 9.06 17.82 8.80
C ALA A 166 9.78 18.87 7.92
N ARG A 167 9.05 19.47 6.99
CA ARG A 167 9.60 20.53 6.09
C ARG A 167 10.02 21.77 6.84
N ALA A 168 9.30 22.18 7.90
CA ALA A 168 9.72 23.30 8.78
C ALA A 168 11.07 23.02 9.48
N ARG A 169 11.46 21.75 9.61
CA ARG A 169 12.76 21.32 10.14
C ARG A 169 13.79 21.02 9.03
N GLY A 170 13.44 21.25 7.76
CA GLY A 170 14.32 20.99 6.61
C GLY A 170 14.47 19.52 6.23
N LEU A 171 13.59 18.62 6.71
CA LEU A 171 13.57 17.22 6.34
C LEU A 171 12.91 17.05 4.96
N ARG A 172 13.36 16.03 4.22
CA ARG A 172 12.62 15.50 3.08
C ARG A 172 11.55 14.52 3.57
N VAL A 173 10.47 14.39 2.80
CA VAL A 173 9.35 13.52 3.17
C VAL A 173 9.06 12.53 2.05
N HIS A 174 9.10 11.25 2.40
CA HIS A 174 8.63 10.13 1.58
C HIS A 174 7.25 9.69 2.04
N CYS A 175 6.38 9.33 1.08
CA CYS A 175 5.06 8.79 1.35
C CYS A 175 4.86 7.45 0.62
N ASP A 176 4.75 6.35 1.37
CA ASP A 176 4.19 5.09 0.84
C ASP A 176 2.68 5.25 0.68
N ALA A 177 2.24 5.54 -0.55
CA ALA A 177 0.84 5.69 -0.91
C ALA A 177 0.24 4.43 -1.57
N VAL A 178 0.93 3.29 -1.49
CA VAL A 178 0.55 2.01 -2.13
C VAL A 178 -0.88 1.59 -1.78
N GLN A 179 -1.33 1.82 -0.57
CA GLN A 179 -2.70 1.47 -0.18
C GLN A 179 -3.72 2.59 -0.42
N GLY A 180 -3.27 3.84 -0.61
CA GLY A 180 -4.15 4.99 -0.80
C GLY A 180 -4.54 5.24 -2.26
N VAL A 181 -3.54 5.22 -3.16
CA VAL A 181 -3.75 5.51 -4.59
C VAL A 181 -4.75 4.55 -5.22
N GLY A 182 -5.70 5.09 -5.96
CA GLY A 182 -6.80 4.36 -6.60
C GLY A 182 -7.95 3.98 -5.66
N LYS A 183 -7.87 4.32 -4.34
CA LYS A 183 -8.94 4.09 -3.36
C LYS A 183 -9.47 5.37 -2.73
N VAL A 184 -8.62 6.37 -2.58
CA VAL A 184 -8.96 7.72 -2.14
C VAL A 184 -8.29 8.74 -3.07
N PRO A 185 -8.82 9.97 -3.20
CA PRO A 185 -8.14 11.03 -3.94
C PRO A 185 -6.77 11.31 -3.33
N VAL A 186 -5.75 11.44 -4.18
CA VAL A 186 -4.37 11.75 -3.79
C VAL A 186 -3.89 12.92 -4.63
N ASP A 187 -3.52 13.99 -3.96
CA ASP A 187 -2.90 15.19 -4.52
C ASP A 187 -1.53 15.37 -3.84
N ILE A 188 -0.45 15.18 -4.59
CA ILE A 188 0.92 15.21 -4.03
C ILE A 188 1.29 16.61 -3.53
N ASP A 189 0.75 17.67 -4.12
CA ASP A 189 0.98 19.04 -3.69
C ASP A 189 0.29 19.31 -2.35
N ALA A 190 -0.95 18.85 -2.18
CA ALA A 190 -1.69 18.95 -0.92
C ALA A 190 -1.08 18.09 0.20
N LEU A 191 -0.50 16.94 -0.14
CA LEU A 191 0.26 16.12 0.81
C LEU A 191 1.58 16.78 1.25
N GLY A 192 2.20 17.57 0.38
CA GLY A 192 3.43 18.30 0.66
C GLY A 192 4.65 17.38 0.81
N VAL A 193 4.71 16.27 0.09
CA VAL A 193 5.79 15.29 0.15
C VAL A 193 6.79 15.46 -1.01
N ASP A 194 8.02 14.98 -0.83
CA ASP A 194 9.08 15.03 -1.85
C ASP A 194 9.11 13.77 -2.72
N TYR A 195 8.69 12.64 -2.16
CA TYR A 195 8.61 11.34 -2.84
C TYR A 195 7.28 10.69 -2.52
N LEU A 196 6.67 10.04 -3.52
CA LEU A 196 5.43 9.29 -3.33
C LEU A 196 5.50 7.99 -4.11
N VAL A 197 5.15 6.87 -3.46
CA VAL A 197 5.21 5.53 -4.07
C VAL A 197 3.82 4.91 -4.17
N PHE A 198 3.52 4.29 -5.32
CA PHE A 198 2.32 3.48 -5.48
C PHE A 198 2.53 2.30 -6.44
N SER A 199 1.62 1.33 -6.43
CA SER A 199 1.76 0.08 -7.18
C SER A 199 0.46 -0.33 -7.85
N ALA A 200 0.54 -0.69 -9.14
CA ALA A 200 -0.61 -0.97 -10.00
C ALA A 200 -1.53 -2.07 -9.46
N HIS A 201 -0.97 -3.14 -8.89
CA HIS A 201 -1.75 -4.30 -8.44
C HIS A 201 -2.66 -4.02 -7.24
N LYS A 202 -2.61 -2.83 -6.67
CA LYS A 202 -3.51 -2.42 -5.57
C LYS A 202 -4.81 -1.76 -6.05
N PHE A 203 -4.88 -1.39 -7.34
CA PHE A 203 -6.07 -0.77 -7.95
C PHE A 203 -6.44 -1.35 -9.33
N GLY A 204 -6.21 -2.66 -9.51
CA GLY A 204 -6.65 -3.39 -10.71
C GLY A 204 -5.68 -3.37 -11.88
N GLY A 205 -4.46 -2.87 -11.70
CA GLY A 205 -3.35 -2.97 -12.64
C GLY A 205 -2.55 -4.27 -12.46
N PRO A 206 -1.50 -4.48 -13.28
CA PRO A 206 -0.68 -5.68 -13.21
C PRO A 206 0.28 -5.68 -12.02
N LYS A 207 0.68 -6.87 -11.58
CA LYS A 207 1.84 -7.06 -10.70
C LYS A 207 3.13 -6.75 -11.46
N GLY A 208 4.21 -6.44 -10.76
CA GLY A 208 5.52 -6.20 -11.37
C GLY A 208 5.68 -4.82 -12.01
N ILE A 209 4.83 -3.86 -11.63
CA ILE A 209 4.95 -2.44 -12.01
C ILE A 209 4.43 -1.54 -10.87
N GLY A 210 5.18 -0.49 -10.60
CA GLY A 210 4.86 0.59 -9.67
C GLY A 210 5.39 1.92 -10.17
N VAL A 211 5.18 2.94 -9.37
CA VAL A 211 5.62 4.31 -9.64
C VAL A 211 6.27 4.88 -8.39
N LEU A 212 7.39 5.55 -8.57
CA LEU A 212 7.95 6.53 -7.65
C LEU A 212 7.78 7.91 -8.28
N VAL A 213 7.10 8.82 -7.60
CA VAL A 213 7.11 10.23 -7.93
C VAL A 213 8.30 10.88 -7.24
N VAL A 214 9.14 11.59 -7.99
CA VAL A 214 10.31 12.34 -7.48
C VAL A 214 10.07 13.80 -7.77
N ARG A 215 9.77 14.59 -6.76
CA ARG A 215 9.49 16.02 -6.93
C ARG A 215 10.72 16.76 -7.46
N LYS A 216 10.47 17.79 -8.25
CA LYS A 216 11.52 18.67 -8.76
C LYS A 216 12.41 19.15 -7.60
N ASN A 217 13.72 18.99 -7.72
CA ASN A 217 14.73 19.31 -6.71
C ASN A 217 14.75 18.38 -5.48
N ALA A 218 14.01 17.30 -5.45
CA ALA A 218 14.18 16.26 -4.44
C ALA A 218 15.48 15.47 -4.72
N PRO A 219 16.44 15.42 -3.76
CA PRO A 219 17.71 14.75 -3.99
C PRO A 219 17.54 13.23 -4.03
N LEU A 220 17.96 12.62 -5.14
CA LEU A 220 17.87 11.16 -5.32
C LEU A 220 19.11 10.63 -6.02
N GLU A 221 19.83 9.71 -5.40
CA GLU A 221 20.88 8.92 -6.01
C GLU A 221 20.31 7.60 -6.55
N SER A 222 20.57 7.29 -7.82
CA SER A 222 20.08 6.06 -8.43
C SER A 222 20.73 4.82 -7.81
N LEU A 223 19.91 3.84 -7.41
CA LEU A 223 20.36 2.53 -6.92
C LEU A 223 20.59 1.54 -8.07
N PHE A 224 19.94 1.75 -9.20
CA PHE A 224 20.01 0.89 -10.40
C PHE A 224 20.69 1.66 -11.53
N ARG A 225 22.01 1.76 -11.46
CA ARG A 225 22.80 2.50 -12.47
C ARG A 225 22.86 1.71 -13.77
N GLY A 226 22.74 2.43 -14.89
CA GLY A 226 22.75 1.87 -16.24
C GLY A 226 22.72 2.98 -17.27
N SER A 227 21.91 2.86 -18.30
CA SER A 227 21.61 3.93 -19.23
C SER A 227 20.62 4.94 -18.61
N ALA A 228 20.30 6.01 -19.32
CA ALA A 228 19.52 7.13 -18.81
C ALA A 228 17.98 6.90 -18.85
N GLN A 229 17.51 5.63 -18.72
CA GLN A 229 16.08 5.37 -18.59
C GLN A 229 15.53 6.03 -17.33
N GLU A 230 14.22 6.27 -17.32
CA GLU A 230 13.51 6.89 -16.20
C GLU A 230 14.25 8.14 -15.67
N HIS A 231 14.60 9.03 -16.57
CA HIS A 231 15.31 10.28 -16.26
C HIS A 231 16.68 10.09 -15.55
N GLY A 232 17.29 8.90 -15.68
CA GLY A 232 18.52 8.52 -14.98
C GLY A 232 18.33 8.03 -13.54
N HIS A 233 17.09 7.98 -13.05
CA HIS A 233 16.80 7.53 -11.69
C HIS A 233 16.73 6.00 -11.57
N ARG A 234 16.35 5.32 -12.68
CA ARG A 234 16.22 3.85 -12.68
C ARG A 234 16.63 3.29 -14.05
N GLY A 235 17.83 2.73 -14.15
CA GLY A 235 18.35 2.12 -15.38
C GLY A 235 17.70 0.78 -15.70
N GLY A 236 17.81 0.37 -16.95
CA GLY A 236 17.28 -0.89 -17.48
C GLY A 236 16.09 -0.69 -18.41
N THR A 237 15.96 -1.57 -19.41
CA THR A 237 14.86 -1.50 -20.38
C THR A 237 13.50 -1.56 -19.69
N GLU A 238 12.62 -0.68 -20.10
CA GLU A 238 11.31 -0.46 -19.50
C GLU A 238 10.37 -1.68 -19.71
N ASN A 239 9.58 -2.03 -18.71
CA ASN A 239 8.53 -3.04 -18.79
C ASN A 239 7.31 -2.47 -19.55
N VAL A 240 7.43 -2.35 -20.86
CA VAL A 240 6.43 -1.70 -21.72
C VAL A 240 5.00 -2.23 -21.49
N PRO A 241 4.73 -3.56 -21.51
CA PRO A 241 3.37 -4.05 -21.29
C PRO A 241 2.85 -3.73 -19.89
N GLY A 242 3.71 -3.81 -18.86
CA GLY A 242 3.36 -3.46 -17.49
C GLY A 242 3.04 -1.97 -17.34
N ILE A 243 3.84 -1.10 -17.97
CA ILE A 243 3.63 0.37 -17.97
C ILE A 243 2.31 0.73 -18.64
N ILE A 244 1.99 0.14 -19.80
CA ILE A 244 0.71 0.37 -20.49
C ILE A 244 -0.45 -0.12 -19.63
N GLY A 245 -0.31 -1.29 -18.99
CA GLY A 245 -1.31 -1.80 -18.04
C GLY A 245 -1.51 -0.87 -16.85
N MET A 246 -0.44 -0.29 -16.30
CA MET A 246 -0.48 0.74 -15.24
C MET A 246 -1.26 1.98 -15.73
N GLY A 247 -0.96 2.51 -16.92
CA GLY A 247 -1.64 3.68 -17.46
C GLY A 247 -3.14 3.47 -17.63
N VAL A 248 -3.56 2.29 -18.14
CA VAL A 248 -4.99 1.95 -18.25
C VAL A 248 -5.64 1.86 -16.86
N ALA A 249 -5.01 1.19 -15.92
CA ALA A 249 -5.50 1.08 -14.55
C ALA A 249 -5.62 2.46 -13.87
N ALA A 250 -4.64 3.35 -14.10
CA ALA A 250 -4.64 4.72 -13.56
C ALA A 250 -5.84 5.53 -14.10
N ARG A 251 -6.10 5.50 -15.40
CA ARG A 251 -7.27 6.16 -16.00
C ARG A 251 -8.59 5.61 -15.47
N LEU A 252 -8.72 4.30 -15.32
CA LEU A 252 -9.91 3.68 -14.72
C LEU A 252 -10.10 4.15 -13.28
N ALA A 253 -9.05 4.09 -12.46
CA ALA A 253 -9.08 4.50 -11.06
C ALA A 253 -9.44 5.99 -10.93
N LYS A 254 -8.81 6.89 -11.70
CA LYS A 254 -9.11 8.33 -11.69
C LYS A 254 -10.59 8.62 -12.01
N ARG A 255 -11.13 7.94 -13.01
CA ARG A 255 -12.53 8.10 -13.43
C ARG A 255 -13.52 7.59 -12.40
N GLU A 256 -13.19 6.48 -11.72
CA GLU A 256 -14.14 5.74 -10.89
C GLU A 256 -13.99 6.04 -9.40
N ILE A 257 -12.94 6.74 -8.95
CA ILE A 257 -12.55 6.88 -7.54
C ILE A 257 -13.68 7.37 -6.64
N ALA A 258 -14.49 8.33 -7.08
CA ALA A 258 -15.57 8.88 -6.25
C ALA A 258 -16.74 7.92 -6.12
N SER A 259 -17.21 7.34 -7.24
CA SER A 259 -18.35 6.43 -7.26
C SER A 259 -18.02 5.07 -6.61
N GLU A 260 -16.85 4.52 -6.95
CA GLU A 260 -16.40 3.25 -6.39
C GLU A 260 -16.06 3.38 -4.90
N GLY A 261 -15.41 4.48 -4.50
CA GLY A 261 -15.15 4.78 -3.09
C GLY A 261 -16.43 4.84 -2.25
N ALA A 262 -17.49 5.51 -2.76
CA ALA A 262 -18.78 5.58 -2.09
C ALA A 262 -19.46 4.19 -2.01
N ARG A 263 -19.46 3.42 -3.11
CA ARG A 263 -20.04 2.07 -3.17
C ARG A 263 -19.36 1.13 -2.17
N VAL A 264 -18.03 1.07 -2.21
CA VAL A 264 -17.25 0.16 -1.34
C VAL A 264 -17.35 0.58 0.12
N LEU A 265 -17.41 1.89 0.42
CA LEU A 265 -17.65 2.39 1.77
C LEU A 265 -19.00 1.92 2.33
N ALA A 266 -20.06 1.96 1.52
CA ALA A 266 -21.38 1.46 1.94
C ALA A 266 -21.35 -0.04 2.23
N LEU A 267 -20.72 -0.82 1.36
CA LEU A 267 -20.53 -2.26 1.54
C LEU A 267 -19.72 -2.57 2.81
N ARG A 268 -18.61 -1.86 3.03
CA ARG A 268 -17.79 -2.04 4.23
C ARG A 268 -18.57 -1.76 5.51
N LYS A 269 -19.34 -0.67 5.56
CA LYS A 269 -20.16 -0.33 6.74
C LYS A 269 -21.19 -1.41 7.02
N SER A 270 -21.93 -1.85 6.00
CA SER A 270 -22.91 -2.95 6.15
C SER A 270 -22.23 -4.22 6.67
N PHE A 271 -21.09 -4.60 6.10
CA PHE A 271 -20.31 -5.76 6.52
C PHE A 271 -19.86 -5.68 7.99
N GLU A 272 -19.32 -4.53 8.44
CA GLU A 272 -18.94 -4.31 9.83
C GLU A 272 -20.14 -4.40 10.77
N ASP A 273 -21.29 -3.82 10.40
CA ASP A 273 -22.49 -3.83 11.23
C ASP A 273 -23.12 -5.23 11.33
N GLU A 274 -23.07 -5.99 10.25
CA GLU A 274 -23.54 -7.37 10.23
C GLU A 274 -22.63 -8.31 11.03
N LEU A 275 -21.30 -8.13 10.94
CA LEU A 275 -20.36 -8.87 11.79
C LEU A 275 -20.60 -8.62 13.27
N LYS A 276 -20.78 -7.34 13.68
CA LYS A 276 -21.07 -6.98 15.07
C LYS A 276 -22.42 -7.55 15.56
N ARG A 277 -23.43 -7.63 14.68
CA ARG A 277 -24.72 -8.26 15.04
C ARG A 277 -24.60 -9.79 15.20
N ALA A 278 -23.84 -10.45 14.33
CA ALA A 278 -23.64 -11.89 14.37
C ALA A 278 -22.70 -12.36 15.49
N LEU A 279 -21.77 -11.50 15.88
CA LEU A 279 -20.69 -11.73 16.86
C LEU A 279 -20.49 -10.45 17.69
N PRO A 280 -21.27 -10.22 18.78
CA PRO A 280 -21.24 -8.95 19.51
C PRO A 280 -19.93 -8.62 20.24
N ASP A 281 -19.05 -9.60 20.42
CA ASP A 281 -17.77 -9.49 21.11
C ASP A 281 -16.58 -9.17 20.19
N VAL A 282 -16.80 -8.96 18.89
CA VAL A 282 -15.72 -8.61 17.96
C VAL A 282 -15.21 -7.19 18.17
N MET A 283 -13.93 -7.00 17.95
CA MET A 283 -13.26 -5.70 18.08
C MET A 283 -12.72 -5.23 16.73
N VAL A 284 -13.28 -4.13 16.19
CA VAL A 284 -12.82 -3.51 14.94
C VAL A 284 -11.73 -2.50 15.27
N HIS A 285 -10.54 -2.73 14.71
CA HIS A 285 -9.37 -1.87 14.93
C HIS A 285 -9.39 -0.66 13.99
N GLY A 286 -8.94 0.50 14.51
CA GLY A 286 -8.91 1.75 13.77
C GLY A 286 -10.29 2.37 13.48
N ALA A 287 -11.37 1.88 14.09
CA ALA A 287 -12.73 2.33 13.82
C ALA A 287 -12.99 3.82 14.13
N GLN A 288 -12.21 4.40 15.04
CA GLN A 288 -12.33 5.81 15.48
C GLN A 288 -11.54 6.79 14.62
N ALA A 289 -10.73 6.30 13.67
CA ALA A 289 -9.93 7.13 12.76
C ALA A 289 -10.56 7.18 11.35
N PRO A 290 -10.22 8.17 10.53
CA PRO A 290 -10.47 8.12 9.10
C PRO A 290 -9.84 6.85 8.49
N ARG A 291 -10.59 6.13 7.66
CA ARG A 291 -10.13 4.86 7.07
C ARG A 291 -10.42 4.79 5.57
N LEU A 292 -9.62 4.01 4.88
CA LEU A 292 -9.91 3.57 3.52
C LEU A 292 -11.34 3.02 3.41
N PRO A 293 -12.01 3.23 2.28
CA PRO A 293 -13.39 2.76 2.09
C PRO A 293 -13.54 1.24 2.10
N ASN A 294 -12.46 0.49 1.91
CA ASN A 294 -12.48 -0.93 1.59
C ASN A 294 -11.94 -1.87 2.67
N THR A 295 -11.39 -1.37 3.79
CA THR A 295 -10.62 -2.19 4.73
C THR A 295 -11.31 -2.33 6.08
N VAL A 296 -11.40 -3.58 6.56
CA VAL A 296 -11.85 -3.94 7.91
C VAL A 296 -10.76 -4.79 8.56
N ASN A 297 -10.30 -4.39 9.73
CA ASN A 297 -9.45 -5.21 10.60
C ASN A 297 -10.24 -5.51 11.86
N VAL A 298 -10.39 -6.79 12.18
CA VAL A 298 -11.25 -7.23 13.28
C VAL A 298 -10.63 -8.39 14.03
N SER A 299 -10.55 -8.29 15.37
CA SER A 299 -10.23 -9.42 16.24
C SER A 299 -11.48 -10.19 16.63
N PHE A 300 -11.37 -11.52 16.59
CA PHE A 300 -12.38 -12.47 17.07
C PHE A 300 -11.87 -13.14 18.36
N PRO A 301 -12.12 -12.59 19.56
CA PRO A 301 -11.58 -13.10 20.80
C PRO A 301 -11.79 -14.63 20.94
N GLY A 302 -10.71 -15.35 21.30
CA GLY A 302 -10.73 -16.82 21.42
C GLY A 302 -10.73 -17.61 20.10
N ALA A 303 -10.63 -16.93 18.94
CA ALA A 303 -10.50 -17.59 17.64
C ALA A 303 -9.22 -17.12 16.94
N ARG A 304 -8.13 -17.89 17.04
CA ARG A 304 -6.83 -17.55 16.46
C ARG A 304 -6.90 -17.40 14.95
N ALA A 305 -6.18 -16.40 14.42
CA ALA A 305 -6.20 -16.01 13.02
C ALA A 305 -5.76 -17.14 12.08
N ASP A 306 -4.76 -17.94 12.42
CA ASP A 306 -4.29 -19.09 11.62
C ASP A 306 -5.38 -20.16 11.45
N HIS A 307 -6.04 -20.56 12.52
CA HIS A 307 -7.16 -21.50 12.45
C HIS A 307 -8.36 -20.92 11.70
N MET A 308 -8.63 -19.64 11.91
CA MET A 308 -9.68 -18.95 11.19
C MET A 308 -9.42 -18.90 9.68
N LEU A 309 -8.19 -18.59 9.24
CA LEU A 309 -7.85 -18.57 7.82
C LEU A 309 -8.07 -19.92 7.16
N LEU A 310 -7.65 -21.02 7.81
CA LEU A 310 -7.90 -22.38 7.31
C LEU A 310 -9.40 -22.70 7.23
N ALA A 311 -10.15 -22.31 8.27
CA ALA A 311 -11.59 -22.54 8.31
C ALA A 311 -12.37 -21.75 7.26
N LEU A 312 -11.91 -20.52 6.95
CA LEU A 312 -12.48 -19.64 5.93
C LEU A 312 -12.14 -20.12 4.52
N ASP A 313 -10.88 -20.48 4.27
CA ASP A 313 -10.44 -21.02 2.98
C ASP A 313 -11.21 -22.30 2.60
N ALA A 314 -11.38 -23.22 3.56
CA ALA A 314 -12.18 -24.43 3.37
C ALA A 314 -13.65 -24.13 3.02
N ARG A 315 -14.16 -22.94 3.33
CA ARG A 315 -15.52 -22.44 3.00
C ARG A 315 -15.55 -21.51 1.77
N GLY A 316 -14.42 -21.36 1.09
CA GLY A 316 -14.28 -20.53 -0.10
C GLY A 316 -14.26 -19.02 0.18
N ILE A 317 -13.73 -18.59 1.33
CA ILE A 317 -13.49 -17.17 1.65
C ILE A 317 -11.98 -16.92 1.70
N ALA A 318 -11.49 -16.04 0.84
CA ALA A 318 -10.12 -15.55 0.88
C ALA A 318 -10.04 -14.28 1.75
N ALA A 319 -9.25 -14.34 2.84
CA ALA A 319 -8.98 -13.23 3.76
C ALA A 319 -7.51 -13.27 4.19
N SER A 320 -7.06 -12.31 4.98
CA SER A 320 -5.66 -12.22 5.43
C SER A 320 -5.58 -11.95 6.93
N ALA A 321 -4.50 -12.42 7.56
CA ALA A 321 -4.06 -11.94 8.87
C ALA A 321 -3.03 -10.83 8.66
N GLY A 322 -2.99 -9.84 9.54
CA GLY A 322 -1.99 -8.77 9.50
C GLY A 322 -0.56 -9.26 9.75
N ALA A 323 -0.42 -10.40 10.43
CA ALA A 323 0.87 -11.03 10.68
C ALA A 323 1.27 -11.95 9.51
N ALA A 324 2.54 -11.90 9.10
CA ALA A 324 3.09 -12.93 8.23
C ALA A 324 3.09 -14.27 8.98
N CYS A 325 2.57 -15.33 8.36
CA CYS A 325 2.74 -16.69 8.85
C CYS A 325 4.22 -17.07 8.76
N ALA A 326 5.02 -16.74 9.78
CA ALA A 326 6.35 -17.27 9.92
C ALA A 326 6.22 -18.76 10.32
N SER A 327 7.09 -19.60 9.80
CA SER A 327 7.16 -21.03 10.13
C SER A 327 7.35 -21.22 11.64
N GLY A 328 6.26 -21.49 12.37
CA GLY A 328 6.33 -21.84 13.78
C GLY A 328 5.36 -21.20 14.75
N GLY A 329 4.52 -20.25 14.34
CA GLY A 329 3.50 -19.64 15.18
C GLY A 329 2.99 -18.31 14.63
N VAL A 330 1.78 -17.87 15.03
CA VAL A 330 1.25 -16.54 14.71
C VAL A 330 1.88 -15.53 15.65
N GLU A 331 2.83 -14.75 15.16
CA GLU A 331 3.26 -13.55 15.86
C GLU A 331 2.18 -12.45 15.73
N PRO A 332 1.97 -11.65 16.77
CA PRO A 332 1.02 -10.55 16.70
C PRO A 332 1.47 -9.52 15.65
N SER A 333 0.52 -8.90 14.97
CA SER A 333 0.81 -7.81 14.04
C SER A 333 1.62 -6.70 14.72
N PRO A 334 2.76 -6.27 14.14
CA PRO A 334 3.51 -5.12 14.65
C PRO A 334 2.67 -3.84 14.68
N VAL A 335 1.77 -3.67 13.71
CA VAL A 335 0.84 -2.54 13.64
C VAL A 335 -0.12 -2.54 14.83
N LEU A 336 -0.78 -3.66 15.10
CA LEU A 336 -1.70 -3.77 16.24
C LEU A 336 -0.96 -3.64 17.57
N THR A 337 0.26 -4.16 17.67
CA THR A 337 1.13 -4.01 18.83
C THR A 337 1.49 -2.53 19.05
N ALA A 338 1.87 -1.80 18.01
CA ALA A 338 2.15 -0.37 18.07
C ALA A 338 0.91 0.45 18.48
N MET A 339 -0.31 -0.01 18.13
CA MET A 339 -1.57 0.58 18.57
C MET A 339 -1.94 0.23 20.02
N GLY A 340 -1.15 -0.59 20.72
CA GLY A 340 -1.43 -1.01 22.10
C GLY A 340 -2.48 -2.12 22.23
N VAL A 341 -2.79 -2.83 21.15
CA VAL A 341 -3.67 -4.01 21.20
C VAL A 341 -2.96 -5.15 21.91
N SER A 342 -3.64 -5.80 22.87
CA SER A 342 -3.03 -6.91 23.61
C SER A 342 -2.67 -8.08 22.68
N ARG A 343 -1.64 -8.86 23.06
CA ARG A 343 -1.18 -10.02 22.26
C ARG A 343 -2.34 -11.00 21.98
N GLU A 344 -3.18 -11.25 22.99
CA GLU A 344 -4.31 -12.19 22.91
C GLU A 344 -5.33 -11.76 21.85
N LEU A 345 -5.55 -10.47 21.68
CA LEU A 345 -6.43 -9.93 20.66
C LEU A 345 -5.76 -9.82 19.29
N ALA A 346 -4.49 -9.43 19.27
CA ALA A 346 -3.74 -9.24 18.03
C ALA A 346 -3.56 -10.56 17.25
N VAL A 347 -3.35 -11.70 17.94
CA VAL A 347 -3.24 -13.02 17.29
C VAL A 347 -4.58 -13.58 16.81
N CYS A 348 -5.70 -12.94 17.18
CA CYS A 348 -7.05 -13.27 16.74
C CYS A 348 -7.56 -12.30 15.65
N ALA A 349 -6.71 -11.42 15.13
CA ALA A 349 -7.10 -10.39 14.18
C ALA A 349 -7.04 -10.88 12.73
N LEU A 350 -8.10 -10.61 11.97
CA LEU A 350 -8.18 -10.81 10.53
C LEU A 350 -8.43 -9.49 9.81
N ARG A 351 -7.89 -9.39 8.61
CA ARG A 351 -8.17 -8.30 7.69
C ARG A 351 -9.06 -8.80 6.56
N PHE A 352 -10.14 -8.09 6.33
CA PHE A 352 -10.98 -8.22 5.15
C PHE A 352 -10.86 -6.96 4.31
N SER A 353 -10.63 -7.10 3.02
CA SER A 353 -10.52 -5.95 2.13
C SER A 353 -11.33 -6.17 0.85
N LEU A 354 -12.21 -5.22 0.56
CA LEU A 354 -13.17 -5.24 -0.52
C LEU A 354 -12.57 -4.61 -1.79
N GLY A 355 -13.18 -4.86 -2.93
CA GLY A 355 -12.79 -4.26 -4.21
C GLY A 355 -13.93 -4.19 -5.22
N HIS A 356 -13.58 -3.84 -6.45
CA HIS A 356 -14.55 -3.62 -7.54
C HIS A 356 -15.45 -4.82 -7.84
N ALA A 357 -14.96 -6.04 -7.63
CA ALA A 357 -15.73 -7.28 -7.83
C ALA A 357 -16.50 -7.76 -6.58
N THR A 358 -16.48 -6.99 -5.49
CA THR A 358 -17.20 -7.36 -4.26
C THR A 358 -18.67 -6.94 -4.36
N HIS A 359 -19.59 -7.87 -4.10
CA HIS A 359 -21.03 -7.67 -4.11
C HIS A 359 -21.67 -7.85 -2.72
N ALA A 360 -22.84 -7.24 -2.50
CA ALA A 360 -23.55 -7.30 -1.21
C ALA A 360 -23.92 -8.72 -0.81
N ASP A 361 -24.40 -9.54 -1.76
CA ASP A 361 -24.80 -10.94 -1.51
C ASP A 361 -23.62 -11.80 -1.05
N ASP A 362 -22.43 -11.56 -1.61
CA ASP A 362 -21.20 -12.25 -1.18
C ASP A 362 -20.83 -11.88 0.26
N LEU A 363 -21.01 -10.62 0.64
CA LEU A 363 -20.73 -10.15 2.00
C LEU A 363 -21.73 -10.73 3.01
N ALA A 364 -23.01 -10.79 2.68
CA ALA A 364 -24.04 -11.42 3.54
C ALA A 364 -23.73 -12.90 3.79
N ARG A 365 -23.34 -13.64 2.73
CA ARG A 365 -22.88 -15.03 2.85
C ARG A 365 -21.59 -15.11 3.68
N ALA A 366 -20.63 -14.21 3.45
CA ALA A 366 -19.37 -14.19 4.20
C ALA A 366 -19.59 -14.00 5.70
N VAL A 367 -20.47 -13.09 6.12
CA VAL A 367 -20.81 -12.88 7.54
C VAL A 367 -21.31 -14.17 8.19
N THR A 368 -22.21 -14.89 7.54
CA THR A 368 -22.74 -16.18 8.04
C THR A 368 -21.61 -17.19 8.21
N LEU A 369 -20.79 -17.39 7.18
CA LEU A 369 -19.70 -18.37 7.19
C LEU A 369 -18.59 -17.99 8.18
N ILE A 370 -18.28 -16.68 8.34
CA ILE A 370 -17.34 -16.19 9.35
C ILE A 370 -17.86 -16.52 10.75
N ALA A 371 -19.14 -16.21 11.03
CA ALA A 371 -19.72 -16.47 12.34
C ALA A 371 -19.73 -17.96 12.69
N GLU A 372 -20.03 -18.83 11.74
CA GLU A 372 -19.94 -20.29 11.90
C GLU A 372 -18.50 -20.74 12.18
N SER A 373 -17.53 -20.20 11.43
CA SER A 373 -16.10 -20.50 11.58
C SER A 373 -15.59 -20.10 12.96
N VAL A 374 -15.94 -18.90 13.43
CA VAL A 374 -15.56 -18.41 14.78
C VAL A 374 -16.11 -19.35 15.85
N ARG A 375 -17.39 -19.75 15.78
CA ARG A 375 -18.00 -20.70 16.74
C ARG A 375 -17.32 -22.05 16.71
N ALA A 376 -17.00 -22.57 15.53
CA ALA A 376 -16.32 -23.86 15.37
C ALA A 376 -14.89 -23.83 15.94
N VAL A 377 -14.11 -22.78 15.65
CA VAL A 377 -12.75 -22.63 16.17
C VAL A 377 -12.74 -22.48 17.69
N ARG A 378 -13.65 -21.71 18.26
CA ARG A 378 -13.82 -21.58 19.72
C ARG A 378 -14.22 -22.92 20.37
N ALA A 379 -15.13 -23.68 19.77
CA ALA A 379 -15.58 -24.97 20.28
C ALA A 379 -14.50 -26.06 20.24
N ALA A 380 -13.54 -25.96 19.30
CA ALA A 380 -12.42 -26.88 19.19
C ALA A 380 -11.42 -26.75 20.36
N GLY A 381 -11.55 -25.74 21.23
CA GLY A 381 -10.82 -25.62 22.49
C GLY A 381 -9.30 -25.46 22.30
N VAL A 382 -8.84 -24.87 21.19
CA VAL A 382 -7.42 -24.64 20.95
C VAL A 382 -6.94 -23.54 21.89
N PRO A 383 -5.99 -23.79 22.81
CA PRO A 383 -5.48 -22.76 23.71
C PRO A 383 -4.91 -21.57 22.94
N SER A 384 -5.19 -20.39 23.44
CA SER A 384 -4.68 -19.11 22.94
C SER A 384 -3.17 -18.97 23.09
#